data_5b8a452ac2e54b481172b2cb5900fa8b
#
_entry.id   5b8a452ac2e54b481172b2cb5900fa8b
#
_cell.length_a   1.000
_cell.length_b   1.000
_cell.length_c   1.000
_cell.angle_alpha   90.00
_cell.angle_beta   90.00
_cell.angle_gamma   90.00
#
_symmetry.space_group_name_H-M   'P 1'
#
loop_
_entity.id
_entity.type
_entity.pdbx_description
1 polymer ?
#
loop_
_entity_poly.entity_id
_entity_poly.type
_entity_poly.pdbx_seq_one_letter_code
_entity_poly.pdbx_strand_id
1 'polypeptide(L)'
;MDKNTLIGFLLIGVVLFAFSWFNRPTPEQLEAQRRYQDSIAKIEYAQQLELQKQENKSALVEDSLENLPDSVRAQRLQQSFGVFGDAMVGTEDYTTLQNDVVELRISNKGGRICYARLKEYDTYNDEPLVLFDEKESNFNFTLVTATNRVVNTSDLYFTPVKGNDPNSVIMRLNTGEGSHLDFTYTLKPDDYMVQYQILGTGLNGVLAPSTNALDLLWEQDIRQQEKGRKFEDRYVTLNYKFMADDVEHLSESKSDSKQIPNRLKWIGYKDMFFSTVLISQEGFEATTLDSKAIPEGDVLKQFKTTASVPFDLQGKEATNLSFYFGPNKFALLKSFDKGVSAEQQLDLEKLVPLGWGIFRWVNQYFVIPLFDFLGKFIHNYGILILLMTIIVKIILFPLTYKSYMSSAKMRVLRPQVEEINAKYPGQDKAMERQKATMELYSRAGASPMSGCLPMLLQMPILIALFMFFPSAIELRHQSFLWAHDLSTYDAIFSWNKYIPIITPYFGNHISLFCLLMTITNIFYTKYNMEMTNTCLLYTSP
;
A
#
# COMPACT_ATOMS: atom_id res chain seq x y z
N MET A 1 43.70 -2.89 -9.24
CA MET A 1 42.98 -3.60 -8.13
C MET A 1 44.01 -4.46 -7.44
N ASP A 2 44.25 -4.20 -6.18
CA ASP A 2 45.21 -5.00 -5.38
C ASP A 2 44.64 -6.41 -5.16
N LYS A 3 45.56 -7.41 -5.13
CA LYS A 3 45.18 -8.83 -4.91
C LYS A 3 44.26 -9.01 -3.70
N ASN A 4 44.45 -8.22 -2.66
CA ASN A 4 43.65 -8.26 -1.42
C ASN A 4 42.20 -7.78 -1.63
N THR A 5 41.95 -6.80 -2.48
CA THR A 5 40.60 -6.33 -2.83
C THR A 5 39.85 -7.40 -3.62
N LEU A 6 40.56 -8.11 -4.52
CA LEU A 6 39.98 -9.20 -5.31
C LEU A 6 39.63 -10.41 -4.41
N ILE A 7 40.49 -10.72 -3.44
CA ILE A 7 40.26 -11.78 -2.44
C ILE A 7 39.08 -11.39 -1.52
N GLY A 8 38.95 -10.12 -1.13
CA GLY A 8 37.83 -9.63 -0.34
C GLY A 8 36.48 -9.78 -1.07
N PHE A 9 36.43 -9.44 -2.37
CA PHE A 9 35.23 -9.65 -3.19
C PHE A 9 34.92 -11.14 -3.38
N LEU A 10 35.94 -11.98 -3.53
CA LEU A 10 35.79 -13.42 -3.67
C LEU A 10 35.29 -14.06 -2.36
N LEU A 11 35.78 -13.60 -1.21
CA LEU A 11 35.30 -14.02 0.12
C LEU A 11 33.84 -13.62 0.36
N ILE A 12 33.46 -12.39 0.02
CA ILE A 12 32.06 -11.94 0.11
C ILE A 12 31.18 -12.79 -0.83
N GLY A 13 31.64 -13.08 -2.04
CA GLY A 13 30.95 -13.98 -2.96
C GLY A 13 30.78 -15.40 -2.40
N VAL A 14 31.81 -15.94 -1.77
CA VAL A 14 31.78 -17.28 -1.11
C VAL A 14 30.83 -17.27 0.08
N VAL A 15 30.84 -16.22 0.90
CA VAL A 15 29.91 -16.10 2.05
C VAL A 15 28.47 -15.99 1.58
N LEU A 16 28.18 -15.19 0.55
CA LEU A 16 26.84 -15.09 -0.04
C LEU A 16 26.41 -16.39 -0.70
N PHE A 17 27.32 -17.09 -1.36
CA PHE A 17 27.06 -18.41 -1.95
C PHE A 17 26.80 -19.46 -0.88
N ALA A 18 27.61 -19.50 0.17
CA ALA A 18 27.43 -20.39 1.33
C ALA A 18 26.09 -20.10 2.03
N PHE A 19 25.77 -18.83 2.29
CA PHE A 19 24.49 -18.43 2.87
C PHE A 19 23.31 -18.85 1.99
N SER A 20 23.40 -18.65 0.66
CA SER A 20 22.39 -19.11 -0.29
C SER A 20 22.29 -20.65 -0.36
N TRP A 21 23.41 -21.35 -0.21
CA TRP A 21 23.45 -22.81 -0.19
C TRP A 21 22.82 -23.39 1.09
N PHE A 22 23.15 -22.83 2.26
CA PHE A 22 22.61 -23.27 3.55
C PHE A 22 21.13 -22.90 3.73
N ASN A 23 20.66 -21.82 3.10
CA ASN A 23 19.25 -21.40 3.12
C ASN A 23 18.42 -21.97 1.96
N ARG A 24 18.93 -22.92 1.19
CA ARG A 24 18.10 -23.62 0.19
C ARG A 24 17.01 -24.41 0.93
N PRO A 25 15.74 -24.24 0.54
CA PRO A 25 14.67 -25.02 1.14
C PRO A 25 14.95 -26.51 0.95
N THR A 26 14.75 -27.29 1.99
CA THR A 26 14.91 -28.75 1.93
C THR A 26 13.91 -29.34 0.95
N PRO A 27 14.19 -30.53 0.37
CA PRO A 27 13.24 -31.22 -0.50
C PRO A 27 11.86 -31.39 0.15
N GLU A 28 11.80 -31.65 1.47
CA GLU A 28 10.56 -31.74 2.24
C GLU A 28 9.78 -30.41 2.30
N GLN A 29 10.49 -29.28 2.46
CA GLN A 29 9.87 -27.94 2.45
C GLN A 29 9.34 -27.59 1.06
N LEU A 30 10.06 -27.97 0.00
CA LEU A 30 9.63 -27.80 -1.39
C LEU A 30 8.41 -28.68 -1.71
N GLU A 31 8.37 -29.91 -1.21
CA GLU A 31 7.21 -30.79 -1.37
C GLU A 31 6.02 -30.30 -0.54
N ALA A 32 6.24 -29.84 0.68
CA ALA A 32 5.18 -29.25 1.50
C ALA A 32 4.59 -27.99 0.83
N GLN A 33 5.46 -27.15 0.26
CA GLN A 33 5.05 -25.95 -0.46
C GLN A 33 4.29 -26.29 -1.77
N ARG A 34 4.72 -27.34 -2.51
CA ARG A 34 3.98 -27.83 -3.67
C ARG A 34 2.63 -28.41 -3.29
N ARG A 35 2.56 -29.25 -2.24
CA ARG A 35 1.28 -29.81 -1.74
C ARG A 35 0.32 -28.73 -1.27
N TYR A 36 0.84 -27.66 -0.64
CA TYR A 36 0.05 -26.51 -0.25
C TYR A 36 -0.46 -25.73 -1.47
N GLN A 37 0.38 -25.48 -2.48
CA GLN A 37 -0.03 -24.85 -3.74
C GLN A 37 -1.01 -25.73 -4.53
N ASP A 38 -0.82 -27.03 -4.60
CA ASP A 38 -1.74 -27.97 -5.24
C ASP A 38 -3.09 -28.06 -4.52
N SER A 39 -3.11 -27.91 -3.20
CA SER A 39 -4.36 -27.88 -2.43
C SER A 39 -5.11 -26.58 -2.63
N ILE A 40 -4.42 -25.42 -2.67
CA ILE A 40 -5.03 -24.13 -3.00
C ILE A 40 -5.57 -24.17 -4.43
N ALA A 41 -4.78 -24.62 -5.41
CA ALA A 41 -5.23 -24.72 -6.80
C ALA A 41 -6.46 -25.63 -6.98
N LYS A 42 -6.56 -26.70 -6.18
CA LYS A 42 -7.75 -27.58 -6.18
C LYS A 42 -8.97 -26.92 -5.57
N ILE A 43 -8.78 -26.13 -4.48
CA ILE A 43 -9.86 -25.37 -3.84
C ILE A 43 -10.32 -24.24 -4.78
N GLU A 44 -9.38 -23.50 -5.40
CA GLU A 44 -9.68 -22.47 -6.40
C GLU A 44 -10.40 -23.05 -7.61
N TYR A 45 -9.96 -24.20 -8.13
CA TYR A 45 -10.63 -24.88 -9.24
C TYR A 45 -12.04 -25.35 -8.86
N ALA A 46 -12.22 -25.86 -7.64
CA ALA A 46 -13.55 -26.27 -7.16
C ALA A 46 -14.47 -25.05 -6.96
N GLN A 47 -13.97 -23.96 -6.43
CA GLN A 47 -14.70 -22.70 -6.29
C GLN A 47 -15.03 -22.08 -7.65
N GLN A 48 -14.07 -22.05 -8.59
CA GLN A 48 -14.33 -21.59 -9.96
C GLN A 48 -15.37 -22.46 -10.66
N LEU A 49 -15.35 -23.78 -10.45
CA LEU A 49 -16.34 -24.70 -11.02
C LEU A 49 -17.75 -24.48 -10.42
N GLU A 50 -17.81 -24.14 -9.14
CA GLU A 50 -19.08 -23.77 -8.50
C GLU A 50 -19.59 -22.40 -8.94
N LEU A 51 -18.71 -21.41 -9.05
CA LEU A 51 -19.02 -20.08 -9.60
C LEU A 51 -19.47 -20.20 -11.06
N GLN A 52 -18.74 -20.93 -11.90
CA GLN A 52 -19.15 -21.19 -13.29
C GLN A 52 -20.48 -21.94 -13.37
N LYS A 53 -20.79 -22.87 -12.45
CA LYS A 53 -22.09 -23.53 -12.40
C LYS A 53 -23.19 -22.55 -11.98
N GLN A 54 -22.93 -21.62 -11.08
CA GLN A 54 -23.87 -20.56 -10.70
C GLN A 54 -24.05 -19.54 -11.83
N GLU A 55 -22.97 -19.06 -12.45
CA GLU A 55 -23.00 -18.16 -13.61
C GLU A 55 -23.71 -18.83 -14.81
N ASN A 56 -23.40 -20.09 -15.12
CA ASN A 56 -24.11 -20.83 -16.17
C ASN A 56 -25.58 -21.06 -15.83
N LYS A 57 -25.92 -21.16 -14.53
CA LYS A 57 -27.33 -21.32 -14.13
C LYS A 57 -28.07 -19.98 -14.25
N SER A 58 -27.44 -18.88 -13.92
CA SER A 58 -27.97 -17.53 -14.10
C SER A 58 -28.06 -17.17 -15.59
N ALA A 59 -27.01 -17.42 -16.37
CA ALA A 59 -26.98 -17.19 -17.82
C ALA A 59 -27.98 -18.08 -18.59
N LEU A 60 -28.15 -19.35 -18.21
CA LEU A 60 -29.16 -20.23 -18.79
C LEU A 60 -30.60 -19.80 -18.46
N VAL A 61 -30.80 -19.16 -17.31
CA VAL A 61 -32.08 -18.56 -16.93
C VAL A 61 -32.30 -17.25 -17.70
N GLU A 62 -31.29 -16.40 -17.86
CA GLU A 62 -31.35 -15.17 -18.68
C GLU A 62 -31.61 -15.47 -20.16
N ASP A 63 -30.84 -16.37 -20.77
CA ASP A 63 -30.97 -16.76 -22.20
C ASP A 63 -32.33 -17.41 -22.49
N SER A 64 -32.88 -18.16 -21.51
CA SER A 64 -34.22 -18.73 -21.62
C SER A 64 -35.37 -17.73 -21.42
N LEU A 65 -35.07 -16.56 -20.84
CA LEU A 65 -36.04 -15.51 -20.52
C LEU A 65 -36.11 -14.42 -21.59
N GLU A 66 -35.02 -14.15 -22.35
CA GLU A 66 -34.98 -13.09 -23.36
C GLU A 66 -36.00 -13.27 -24.50
N ASN A 67 -36.36 -14.52 -24.81
CA ASN A 67 -37.27 -14.84 -25.89
C ASN A 67 -38.74 -15.06 -25.46
N LEU A 68 -39.09 -14.76 -24.18
CA LEU A 68 -40.45 -14.93 -23.67
C LEU A 68 -41.25 -13.63 -23.70
N PRO A 69 -42.57 -13.68 -23.88
CA PRO A 69 -43.45 -12.52 -23.69
C PRO A 69 -43.29 -11.96 -22.27
N ASP A 70 -43.33 -10.64 -22.13
CA ASP A 70 -43.06 -9.92 -20.84
C ASP A 70 -43.91 -10.46 -19.67
N SER A 71 -45.16 -10.85 -19.91
CA SER A 71 -46.02 -11.41 -18.87
C SER A 71 -45.57 -12.80 -18.38
N VAL A 72 -45.02 -13.64 -19.27
CA VAL A 72 -44.50 -14.97 -18.92
C VAL A 72 -43.14 -14.84 -18.26
N ARG A 73 -42.34 -13.86 -18.69
CA ARG A 73 -41.05 -13.53 -18.09
C ARG A 73 -41.23 -13.04 -16.64
N ALA A 74 -42.13 -12.09 -16.39
CA ALA A 74 -42.44 -11.60 -15.04
C ALA A 74 -42.91 -12.72 -14.10
N GLN A 75 -43.82 -13.62 -14.60
CA GLN A 75 -44.30 -14.76 -13.81
C GLN A 75 -43.18 -15.75 -13.44
N ARG A 76 -42.26 -16.03 -14.36
CA ARG A 76 -41.13 -16.92 -14.07
C ARG A 76 -40.15 -16.30 -13.09
N LEU A 77 -39.88 -14.99 -13.21
CA LEU A 77 -39.00 -14.26 -12.26
C LEU A 77 -39.61 -14.24 -10.87
N GLN A 78 -40.91 -13.95 -10.72
CA GLN A 78 -41.60 -14.05 -9.45
C GLN A 78 -41.57 -15.47 -8.87
N GLN A 79 -41.75 -16.49 -9.68
CA GLN A 79 -41.62 -17.90 -9.25
C GLN A 79 -40.20 -18.26 -8.80
N SER A 80 -39.19 -17.70 -9.48
CA SER A 80 -37.79 -18.02 -9.21
C SER A 80 -37.18 -17.18 -8.08
N PHE A 81 -37.54 -15.89 -7.98
CA PHE A 81 -36.93 -14.93 -7.06
C PHE A 81 -37.90 -14.33 -6.04
N GLY A 82 -39.19 -14.74 -6.11
CA GLY A 82 -40.22 -14.24 -5.17
C GLY A 82 -40.44 -12.74 -5.32
N VAL A 83 -40.47 -12.04 -4.20
CA VAL A 83 -40.69 -10.58 -4.14
C VAL A 83 -39.60 -9.74 -4.83
N PHE A 84 -38.43 -10.33 -5.11
CA PHE A 84 -37.34 -9.69 -5.85
C PHE A 84 -37.48 -9.82 -7.38
N GLY A 85 -38.47 -10.58 -7.86
CA GLY A 85 -38.64 -10.84 -9.31
C GLY A 85 -38.80 -9.58 -10.14
N ASP A 86 -39.54 -8.58 -9.63
CA ASP A 86 -39.76 -7.31 -10.32
C ASP A 86 -38.49 -6.46 -10.38
N ALA A 87 -37.60 -6.58 -9.37
CA ALA A 87 -36.34 -5.88 -9.33
C ALA A 87 -35.22 -6.53 -10.18
N MET A 88 -35.46 -7.73 -10.74
CA MET A 88 -34.52 -8.41 -11.66
C MET A 88 -34.59 -7.82 -13.09
N VAL A 89 -35.60 -7.00 -13.39
CA VAL A 89 -35.77 -6.40 -14.71
C VAL A 89 -35.64 -4.89 -14.61
N GLY A 90 -34.73 -4.32 -15.39
CA GLY A 90 -34.51 -2.90 -15.43
C GLY A 90 -33.55 -2.50 -16.52
N THR A 91 -33.38 -1.20 -16.68
CA THR A 91 -32.33 -0.63 -17.54
C THR A 91 -31.27 -0.03 -16.63
N GLU A 92 -30.02 -0.33 -16.90
CA GLU A 92 -28.92 0.23 -16.13
C GLU A 92 -28.85 1.75 -16.35
N ASP A 93 -28.78 2.50 -15.24
CA ASP A 93 -28.68 3.94 -15.21
C ASP A 93 -27.80 4.37 -14.04
N TYR A 94 -27.24 5.57 -14.10
CA TYR A 94 -26.24 6.03 -13.15
C TYR A 94 -26.67 7.33 -12.48
N THR A 95 -26.51 7.38 -11.17
CA THR A 95 -26.69 8.62 -10.39
C THR A 95 -25.33 9.14 -9.96
N THR A 96 -25.02 10.40 -10.28
CA THR A 96 -23.76 11.03 -9.90
C THR A 96 -23.88 11.70 -8.54
N LEU A 97 -22.96 11.39 -7.63
CA LEU A 97 -22.75 12.03 -6.34
C LEU A 97 -21.36 12.63 -6.33
N GLN A 98 -21.24 13.96 -6.19
CA GLN A 98 -19.94 14.63 -6.28
C GLN A 98 -19.84 15.83 -5.35
N ASN A 99 -18.59 16.15 -4.98
CA ASN A 99 -18.20 17.39 -4.33
C ASN A 99 -17.00 18.02 -5.09
N ASP A 100 -16.26 18.92 -4.46
CA ASP A 100 -15.13 19.60 -5.12
C ASP A 100 -13.92 18.66 -5.35
N VAL A 101 -13.76 17.59 -4.57
CA VAL A 101 -12.58 16.69 -4.58
C VAL A 101 -12.86 15.30 -5.16
N VAL A 102 -14.10 14.79 -5.10
CA VAL A 102 -14.49 13.44 -5.55
C VAL A 102 -15.71 13.48 -6.46
N GLU A 103 -15.70 12.67 -7.52
CA GLU A 103 -16.85 12.33 -8.35
C GLU A 103 -17.11 10.83 -8.27
N LEU A 104 -18.33 10.45 -7.89
CA LEU A 104 -18.80 9.07 -7.78
C LEU A 104 -19.97 8.86 -8.73
N ARG A 105 -20.04 7.67 -9.35
CA ARG A 105 -21.24 7.21 -10.05
C ARG A 105 -21.76 5.98 -9.33
N ILE A 106 -23.05 5.98 -9.06
CA ILE A 106 -23.77 4.92 -8.40
C ILE A 106 -24.67 4.28 -9.45
N SER A 107 -24.43 2.99 -9.75
CA SER A 107 -25.29 2.24 -10.65
C SER A 107 -26.59 1.85 -9.93
N ASN A 108 -27.72 2.00 -10.61
CA ASN A 108 -28.99 1.48 -10.13
C ASN A 108 -29.00 -0.07 -10.13
N LYS A 109 -28.18 -0.72 -10.96
CA LYS A 109 -27.94 -2.16 -10.90
C LYS A 109 -26.98 -2.44 -9.74
N GLY A 110 -27.48 -3.11 -8.72
CA GLY A 110 -26.76 -3.37 -7.46
C GLY A 110 -26.83 -2.25 -6.44
N GLY A 111 -27.29 -1.04 -6.81
CA GLY A 111 -27.29 0.12 -5.92
C GLY A 111 -25.89 0.53 -5.44
N ARG A 112 -24.82 0.21 -6.19
CA ARG A 112 -23.42 0.28 -5.79
C ARG A 112 -22.65 1.43 -6.42
N ILE A 113 -21.62 1.92 -5.76
CA ILE A 113 -20.64 2.81 -6.39
C ILE A 113 -19.86 1.99 -7.43
N CYS A 114 -19.93 2.40 -8.69
CA CYS A 114 -19.28 1.72 -9.82
C CYS A 114 -18.15 2.53 -10.45
N TYR A 115 -17.98 3.78 -10.05
CA TYR A 115 -16.94 4.67 -10.55
C TYR A 115 -16.53 5.66 -9.47
N ALA A 116 -15.22 5.88 -9.31
CA ALA A 116 -14.67 6.87 -8.41
C ALA A 116 -13.51 7.60 -9.06
N ARG A 117 -13.63 8.94 -9.18
CA ARG A 117 -12.61 9.84 -9.71
C ARG A 117 -12.20 10.85 -8.65
N LEU A 118 -10.90 11.11 -8.53
CA LEU A 118 -10.34 12.17 -7.71
C LEU A 118 -10.08 13.40 -8.59
N LYS A 119 -10.82 14.49 -8.36
CA LYS A 119 -10.84 15.66 -9.26
C LYS A 119 -9.56 16.50 -9.22
N GLU A 120 -8.82 16.44 -8.12
CA GLU A 120 -7.58 17.20 -7.92
C GLU A 120 -6.33 16.49 -8.45
N TYR A 121 -6.49 15.28 -9.01
CA TYR A 121 -5.37 14.44 -9.41
C TYR A 121 -5.53 13.93 -10.84
N ASP A 122 -4.40 13.83 -11.53
CA ASP A 122 -4.29 13.20 -12.84
C ASP A 122 -3.32 12.01 -12.76
N THR A 123 -3.38 11.11 -13.73
CA THR A 123 -2.42 10.00 -13.88
C THR A 123 -1.07 10.53 -14.38
N TYR A 124 -0.05 9.65 -14.41
CA TYR A 124 1.26 10.01 -14.98
C TYR A 124 1.23 10.41 -16.47
N ASN A 125 0.13 10.19 -17.18
CA ASN A 125 -0.11 10.59 -18.57
C ASN A 125 -0.97 11.85 -18.69
N ASP A 126 -1.18 12.59 -17.59
CA ASP A 126 -2.05 13.77 -17.53
C ASP A 126 -3.53 13.46 -17.87
N GLU A 127 -3.96 12.21 -17.64
CA GLU A 127 -5.37 11.81 -17.74
C GLU A 127 -6.05 11.89 -16.37
N PRO A 128 -7.38 12.12 -16.32
CA PRO A 128 -8.11 12.16 -15.05
C PRO A 128 -7.89 10.91 -14.20
N LEU A 129 -7.62 11.10 -12.92
CA LEU A 129 -7.34 9.99 -12.01
C LEU A 129 -8.63 9.28 -11.59
N VAL A 130 -8.84 8.10 -12.12
CA VAL A 130 -9.96 7.21 -11.82
C VAL A 130 -9.43 6.02 -11.02
N LEU A 131 -9.95 5.82 -9.80
CA LEU A 131 -9.55 4.71 -8.94
C LEU A 131 -10.03 3.37 -9.48
N PHE A 132 -11.24 3.33 -9.99
CA PHE A 132 -11.85 2.18 -10.67
C PHE A 132 -13.05 2.62 -11.50
N ASP A 133 -13.37 1.85 -12.49
CA ASP A 133 -14.60 1.97 -13.26
C ASP A 133 -15.52 0.74 -13.06
N GLU A 134 -16.64 0.72 -13.77
CA GLU A 134 -17.68 -0.28 -13.65
C GLU A 134 -17.20 -1.73 -13.84
N LYS A 135 -16.24 -1.93 -14.75
CA LYS A 135 -15.72 -3.28 -15.09
C LYS A 135 -14.68 -3.77 -14.11
N GLU A 136 -14.10 -2.87 -13.36
CA GLU A 136 -12.97 -3.12 -12.45
C GLU A 136 -13.40 -3.26 -10.99
N SER A 137 -14.67 -3.02 -10.68
CA SER A 137 -15.19 -3.10 -9.33
C SER A 137 -16.49 -3.89 -9.28
N ASN A 138 -16.59 -4.78 -8.31
CA ASN A 138 -17.82 -5.46 -7.95
C ASN A 138 -18.06 -5.30 -6.44
N PHE A 139 -19.25 -4.85 -6.08
CA PHE A 139 -19.66 -4.70 -4.68
C PHE A 139 -21.08 -5.23 -4.53
N ASN A 140 -21.24 -6.31 -3.77
CA ASN A 140 -22.46 -7.07 -3.71
C ASN A 140 -22.77 -7.55 -2.30
N PHE A 141 -24.05 -7.52 -1.92
CA PHE A 141 -24.54 -8.23 -0.74
C PHE A 141 -25.39 -9.41 -1.17
N THR A 142 -25.21 -10.51 -0.45
CA THR A 142 -26.04 -11.71 -0.62
C THR A 142 -27.20 -11.66 0.34
N LEU A 143 -28.43 -11.73 -0.20
CA LEU A 143 -29.69 -11.75 0.54
C LEU A 143 -30.23 -13.18 0.56
N VAL A 144 -30.61 -13.67 1.74
CA VAL A 144 -31.30 -14.95 1.90
C VAL A 144 -32.77 -14.67 2.17
N THR A 145 -33.64 -15.11 1.28
CA THR A 145 -35.10 -14.90 1.40
C THR A 145 -35.74 -15.81 2.47
N ALA A 146 -36.94 -15.46 2.93
CA ALA A 146 -37.72 -16.30 3.84
C ALA A 146 -38.01 -17.72 3.28
N THR A 147 -37.92 -17.91 1.97
CA THR A 147 -38.04 -19.20 1.29
C THR A 147 -36.71 -19.89 1.03
N ASN A 148 -35.62 -19.48 1.72
CA ASN A 148 -34.25 -19.99 1.58
C ASN A 148 -33.69 -19.90 0.16
N ARG A 149 -34.03 -18.86 -0.58
CA ARG A 149 -33.40 -18.55 -1.87
C ARG A 149 -32.32 -17.52 -1.68
N VAL A 150 -31.26 -17.64 -2.43
CA VAL A 150 -30.12 -16.71 -2.44
C VAL A 150 -30.30 -15.73 -3.59
N VAL A 151 -30.23 -14.45 -3.31
CA VAL A 151 -30.34 -13.36 -4.27
C VAL A 151 -29.18 -12.39 -4.04
N ASN A 152 -28.46 -12.04 -5.09
CA ASN A 152 -27.38 -11.07 -5.02
C ASN A 152 -27.92 -9.68 -5.34
N THR A 153 -27.48 -8.66 -4.59
CA THR A 153 -27.88 -7.29 -4.88
C THR A 153 -27.38 -6.80 -6.23
N SER A 154 -26.23 -7.33 -6.71
CA SER A 154 -25.69 -7.04 -8.04
C SER A 154 -26.64 -7.37 -9.21
N ASP A 155 -27.59 -8.27 -8.99
CA ASP A 155 -28.54 -8.71 -10.01
C ASP A 155 -29.85 -7.90 -9.97
N LEU A 156 -29.99 -7.00 -8.99
CA LEU A 156 -31.22 -6.27 -8.71
C LEU A 156 -31.11 -4.80 -9.12
N TYR A 157 -32.20 -4.26 -9.63
CA TYR A 157 -32.30 -2.84 -9.97
C TYR A 157 -32.96 -2.04 -8.86
N PHE A 158 -32.22 -1.06 -8.37
CA PHE A 158 -32.62 -0.10 -7.35
C PHE A 158 -33.21 1.14 -8.00
N THR A 159 -34.09 1.82 -7.30
CA THR A 159 -34.66 3.09 -7.73
C THR A 159 -33.98 4.22 -6.97
N PRO A 160 -33.38 5.23 -7.63
CA PRO A 160 -32.81 6.37 -6.96
C PRO A 160 -33.90 7.25 -6.35
N VAL A 161 -33.78 7.57 -5.07
CA VAL A 161 -34.67 8.46 -4.32
C VAL A 161 -33.84 9.63 -3.80
N LYS A 162 -34.37 10.84 -3.90
CA LYS A 162 -33.69 12.00 -3.30
C LYS A 162 -33.65 11.85 -1.78
N GLY A 163 -32.43 11.98 -1.24
CA GLY A 163 -32.23 12.06 0.22
C GLY A 163 -32.77 13.37 0.80
N ASN A 164 -32.84 13.42 2.13
CA ASN A 164 -33.20 14.65 2.85
C ASN A 164 -32.08 15.72 2.77
N ASP A 165 -30.84 15.30 2.52
CA ASP A 165 -29.66 16.15 2.34
C ASP A 165 -29.40 16.29 0.82
N PRO A 166 -29.15 17.51 0.31
CA PRO A 166 -28.80 17.72 -1.11
C PRO A 166 -27.54 16.95 -1.55
N ASN A 167 -26.69 16.59 -0.62
CA ASN A 167 -25.46 15.81 -0.84
C ASN A 167 -25.64 14.31 -0.57
N SER A 168 -26.88 13.81 -0.58
CA SER A 168 -27.20 12.39 -0.37
C SER A 168 -28.04 11.80 -1.49
N VAL A 169 -27.79 10.52 -1.75
CA VAL A 169 -28.53 9.68 -2.71
C VAL A 169 -28.96 8.42 -1.98
N ILE A 170 -30.24 8.06 -2.10
CA ILE A 170 -30.79 6.82 -1.60
C ILE A 170 -31.08 5.91 -2.79
N MET A 171 -30.47 4.74 -2.80
CA MET A 171 -30.79 3.68 -3.73
C MET A 171 -31.74 2.71 -3.04
N ARG A 172 -33.00 2.69 -3.45
CA ARG A 172 -34.08 1.91 -2.85
C ARG A 172 -34.38 0.66 -3.65
N LEU A 173 -34.30 -0.48 -3.00
CA LEU A 173 -34.79 -1.75 -3.49
C LEU A 173 -36.18 -2.02 -2.90
N ASN A 174 -37.21 -1.91 -3.73
CA ASN A 174 -38.58 -2.22 -3.32
C ASN A 174 -38.80 -3.73 -3.29
N THR A 175 -39.35 -4.23 -2.20
CA THR A 175 -39.62 -5.67 -1.99
C THR A 175 -41.10 -5.98 -1.74
N GLY A 176 -41.98 -4.98 -1.91
CA GLY A 176 -43.43 -5.09 -1.71
C GLY A 176 -44.02 -3.79 -1.16
N GLU A 177 -45.34 -3.77 -0.90
CA GLU A 177 -46.01 -2.61 -0.30
C GLU A 177 -45.48 -2.36 1.12
N GLY A 178 -44.82 -1.21 1.30
CA GLY A 178 -44.29 -0.75 2.59
C GLY A 178 -42.97 -1.47 3.02
N SER A 179 -42.40 -2.33 2.17
CA SER A 179 -41.13 -3.01 2.44
C SER A 179 -40.07 -2.64 1.43
N HIS A 180 -38.88 -2.27 1.92
CA HIS A 180 -37.74 -1.87 1.06
C HIS A 180 -36.41 -2.00 1.80
N LEU A 181 -35.33 -2.11 1.01
CA LEU A 181 -33.95 -2.01 1.46
C LEU A 181 -33.33 -0.74 0.85
N ASP A 182 -32.85 0.15 1.69
CA ASP A 182 -32.26 1.42 1.30
C ASP A 182 -30.73 1.40 1.48
N PHE A 183 -30.01 1.80 0.44
CA PHE A 183 -28.59 2.12 0.45
C PHE A 183 -28.43 3.64 0.34
N THR A 184 -28.06 4.28 1.44
CA THR A 184 -27.92 5.74 1.50
C THR A 184 -26.46 6.14 1.44
N TYR A 185 -26.12 6.95 0.45
CA TYR A 185 -24.77 7.50 0.26
C TYR A 185 -24.82 9.01 0.55
N THR A 186 -23.94 9.50 1.42
CA THR A 186 -23.82 10.91 1.77
C THR A 186 -22.37 11.36 1.65
N LEU A 187 -22.11 12.39 0.85
CA LEU A 187 -20.79 12.94 0.60
C LEU A 187 -20.76 14.42 1.02
N LYS A 188 -19.97 14.74 2.06
CA LYS A 188 -19.83 16.12 2.53
C LYS A 188 -19.01 16.96 1.56
N PRO A 189 -19.18 18.31 1.55
CA PRO A 189 -18.28 19.20 0.83
C PRO A 189 -16.82 19.00 1.26
N ASP A 190 -15.89 19.08 0.32
CA ASP A 190 -14.44 18.98 0.54
C ASP A 190 -13.97 17.73 1.33
N ASP A 191 -14.73 16.65 1.28
CA ASP A 191 -14.42 15.41 2.02
C ASP A 191 -14.22 14.25 1.05
N TYR A 192 -13.24 13.40 1.36
CA TYR A 192 -12.98 12.14 0.67
C TYR A 192 -13.72 10.96 1.30
N MET A 193 -14.43 11.19 2.43
CA MET A 193 -15.17 10.18 3.18
C MET A 193 -16.64 10.20 2.78
N VAL A 194 -17.12 9.08 2.26
CA VAL A 194 -18.54 8.86 1.88
C VAL A 194 -19.19 8.05 3.00
N GLN A 195 -20.19 8.60 3.64
CA GLN A 195 -21.02 7.82 4.56
C GLN A 195 -21.93 6.90 3.76
N TYR A 196 -21.97 5.63 4.15
CA TYR A 196 -22.79 4.61 3.52
C TYR A 196 -23.62 3.90 4.59
N GLN A 197 -24.94 3.96 4.46
CA GLN A 197 -25.86 3.35 5.41
C GLN A 197 -26.77 2.36 4.71
N ILE A 198 -27.01 1.21 5.36
CA ILE A 198 -27.93 0.18 4.91
C ILE A 198 -29.07 0.12 5.92
N LEU A 199 -30.31 0.32 5.46
CA LEU A 199 -31.49 0.26 6.29
C LEU A 199 -32.58 -0.59 5.64
N GLY A 200 -33.02 -1.62 6.33
CA GLY A 200 -34.17 -2.43 5.94
C GLY A 200 -35.46 -1.94 6.59
N THR A 201 -36.50 -1.76 5.83
CA THR A 201 -37.83 -1.42 6.35
C THR A 201 -38.83 -2.49 5.94
N GLY A 202 -39.57 -3.05 6.91
CA GLY A 202 -40.60 -4.03 6.62
C GLY A 202 -40.13 -5.35 6.02
N LEU A 203 -38.84 -5.72 6.22
CA LEU A 203 -38.23 -6.91 5.62
C LEU A 203 -38.54 -8.21 6.36
N ASN A 204 -39.24 -8.15 7.49
CA ASN A 204 -39.75 -9.34 8.20
C ASN A 204 -40.67 -10.13 7.27
N GLY A 205 -40.38 -11.41 7.06
CA GLY A 205 -41.13 -12.27 6.11
C GLY A 205 -40.65 -12.17 4.64
N VAL A 206 -39.80 -11.19 4.31
CA VAL A 206 -39.10 -11.07 3.01
C VAL A 206 -37.76 -11.81 3.08
N LEU A 207 -36.95 -11.48 4.06
CA LEU A 207 -35.68 -12.16 4.33
C LEU A 207 -35.87 -13.27 5.37
N ALA A 208 -34.92 -14.18 5.42
CA ALA A 208 -34.91 -15.28 6.40
C ALA A 208 -34.92 -14.72 7.83
N PRO A 209 -35.72 -15.29 8.75
CA PRO A 209 -35.79 -14.78 10.12
C PRO A 209 -34.49 -14.84 10.90
N SER A 210 -33.54 -15.66 10.43
CA SER A 210 -32.19 -15.78 11.00
C SER A 210 -31.20 -14.72 10.47
N THR A 211 -31.63 -13.83 9.56
CA THR A 211 -30.77 -12.81 8.98
C THR A 211 -30.42 -11.75 10.03
N ASN A 212 -29.21 -11.79 10.55
CA ASN A 212 -28.61 -10.82 11.46
C ASN A 212 -27.33 -10.20 10.90
N ALA A 213 -26.93 -10.63 9.71
CA ALA A 213 -25.80 -10.11 8.96
C ALA A 213 -26.05 -10.25 7.46
N LEU A 214 -25.39 -9.43 6.66
CA LEU A 214 -25.34 -9.49 5.22
C LEU A 214 -23.95 -9.94 4.79
N ASP A 215 -23.88 -10.91 3.89
CA ASP A 215 -22.61 -11.37 3.33
C ASP A 215 -22.20 -10.42 2.20
N LEU A 216 -21.06 -9.76 2.40
CA LEU A 216 -20.43 -8.85 1.47
C LEU A 216 -19.45 -9.58 0.57
N LEU A 217 -19.49 -9.31 -0.73
CA LEU A 217 -18.44 -9.54 -1.69
C LEU A 217 -17.98 -8.19 -2.24
N TRP A 218 -16.70 -7.88 -2.09
CA TRP A 218 -16.08 -6.68 -2.66
C TRP A 218 -14.84 -7.08 -3.44
N GLU A 219 -14.83 -6.75 -4.72
CA GLU A 219 -13.74 -7.01 -5.65
C GLU A 219 -13.35 -5.71 -6.34
N GLN A 220 -12.05 -5.49 -6.55
CA GLN A 220 -11.54 -4.33 -7.28
C GLN A 220 -10.22 -4.67 -7.95
N ASP A 221 -10.12 -4.31 -9.22
CA ASP A 221 -8.88 -4.29 -9.98
C ASP A 221 -8.14 -2.98 -9.70
N ILE A 222 -6.87 -3.05 -9.33
CA ILE A 222 -6.03 -1.87 -9.11
C ILE A 222 -5.26 -1.60 -10.38
N ARG A 223 -5.63 -0.51 -11.06
CA ARG A 223 -4.98 -0.07 -12.30
C ARG A 223 -3.72 0.72 -12.02
N GLN A 224 -2.79 0.69 -12.97
CA GLN A 224 -1.59 1.50 -12.92
C GLN A 224 -1.93 3.00 -13.04
N GLN A 225 -1.49 3.80 -12.07
CA GLN A 225 -1.68 5.26 -12.02
C GLN A 225 -0.37 6.01 -12.22
N GLU A 226 0.79 5.33 -11.96
CA GLU A 226 2.11 5.94 -11.92
C GLU A 226 3.03 5.41 -13.03
N LYS A 227 4.00 6.23 -13.41
CA LYS A 227 5.04 5.81 -14.35
C LYS A 227 5.97 4.80 -13.70
N GLY A 228 6.09 3.63 -14.32
CA GLY A 228 6.98 2.58 -13.81
C GLY A 228 6.27 1.50 -12.99
N ARG A 229 5.44 0.72 -13.69
CA ARG A 229 4.65 -0.39 -13.15
C ARG A 229 5.32 -1.20 -12.03
N LYS A 230 6.59 -1.63 -12.23
CA LYS A 230 7.31 -2.45 -11.22
C LYS A 230 7.59 -1.72 -9.91
N PHE A 231 7.69 -0.39 -9.97
CA PHE A 231 7.92 0.41 -8.78
C PHE A 231 6.63 0.62 -8.01
N GLU A 232 5.56 0.99 -8.71
CA GLU A 232 4.22 1.18 -8.15
C GLU A 232 3.69 -0.11 -7.51
N ASP A 233 3.80 -1.26 -8.22
CA ASP A 233 3.34 -2.57 -7.75
C ASP A 233 3.89 -2.98 -6.36
N ARG A 234 5.07 -2.47 -5.96
CA ARG A 234 5.64 -2.70 -4.63
C ARG A 234 4.86 -2.02 -3.49
N TYR A 235 4.09 -1.00 -3.83
CA TYR A 235 3.29 -0.23 -2.86
C TYR A 235 1.81 -0.62 -2.86
N VAL A 236 1.39 -1.44 -3.85
CA VAL A 236 0.01 -1.93 -3.96
C VAL A 236 -0.22 -3.05 -2.97
N THR A 237 -1.07 -2.82 -1.96
CA THR A 237 -1.32 -3.78 -0.89
C THR A 237 -2.76 -3.76 -0.44
N LEU A 238 -3.27 -4.92 -0.02
CA LEU A 238 -4.52 -5.02 0.72
C LEU A 238 -4.20 -4.88 2.20
N ASN A 239 -4.66 -3.76 2.79
CA ASN A 239 -4.45 -3.42 4.19
C ASN A 239 -5.75 -3.62 4.98
N TYR A 240 -5.64 -3.90 6.27
CA TYR A 240 -6.78 -4.05 7.14
C TYR A 240 -6.43 -3.70 8.59
N LYS A 241 -7.43 -3.22 9.33
CA LYS A 241 -7.29 -2.89 10.75
C LYS A 241 -8.23 -3.73 11.58
N PHE A 242 -7.73 -4.30 12.65
CA PHE A 242 -8.54 -4.94 13.67
C PHE A 242 -9.31 -3.91 14.51
N MET A 243 -10.43 -4.31 15.09
CA MET A 243 -11.19 -3.42 15.98
C MET A 243 -10.38 -2.94 17.18
N ALA A 244 -9.58 -3.83 17.79
CA ALA A 244 -8.83 -3.58 19.02
C ALA A 244 -7.31 -3.63 18.86
N ASP A 245 -6.78 -3.79 17.63
CA ASP A 245 -5.37 -4.00 17.39
C ASP A 245 -4.87 -3.16 16.20
N ASP A 246 -3.61 -3.35 15.83
CA ASP A 246 -2.90 -2.56 14.82
C ASP A 246 -3.36 -2.85 13.37
N VAL A 247 -2.80 -2.10 12.43
CA VAL A 247 -2.99 -2.25 10.99
C VAL A 247 -2.03 -3.31 10.48
N GLU A 248 -2.55 -4.26 9.71
CA GLU A 248 -1.78 -5.28 8.99
C GLU A 248 -2.05 -5.21 7.48
N HIS A 249 -1.29 -5.96 6.71
CA HIS A 249 -1.46 -6.08 5.25
C HIS A 249 -1.12 -7.49 4.75
N LEU A 250 -1.63 -7.82 3.57
CA LEU A 250 -1.23 -9.01 2.82
C LEU A 250 0.15 -8.79 2.16
N SER A 251 0.71 -9.85 1.58
CA SER A 251 2.01 -9.79 0.92
C SER A 251 2.06 -8.73 -0.20
N GLU A 252 3.11 -7.89 -0.17
CA GLU A 252 3.37 -6.88 -1.20
C GLU A 252 3.89 -7.48 -2.51
N SER A 253 4.56 -8.62 -2.47
CA SER A 253 5.37 -9.13 -3.59
C SER A 253 4.76 -10.31 -4.33
N LYS A 254 3.73 -10.95 -3.79
CA LYS A 254 3.11 -12.15 -4.36
C LYS A 254 1.61 -12.21 -4.06
N SER A 255 0.90 -13.03 -4.81
CA SER A 255 -0.48 -13.38 -4.47
C SER A 255 -0.55 -13.99 -3.07
N ASP A 256 -1.54 -13.57 -2.29
CA ASP A 256 -1.69 -13.96 -0.89
C ASP A 256 -3.18 -14.04 -0.54
N SER A 257 -3.54 -14.95 0.36
CA SER A 257 -4.91 -15.13 0.85
C SER A 257 -4.89 -15.37 2.35
N LYS A 258 -5.78 -14.71 3.09
CA LYS A 258 -5.85 -14.82 4.54
C LYS A 258 -7.29 -14.83 5.03
N GLN A 259 -7.64 -15.85 5.82
CA GLN A 259 -8.88 -15.87 6.59
C GLN A 259 -8.62 -15.23 7.97
N ILE A 260 -9.46 -14.29 8.36
CA ILE A 260 -9.30 -13.50 9.58
C ILE A 260 -10.48 -13.78 10.50
N PRO A 261 -10.24 -14.46 11.63
CA PRO A 261 -11.30 -14.81 12.57
C PRO A 261 -11.74 -13.60 13.42
N ASN A 262 -10.89 -12.60 13.59
CA ASN A 262 -11.14 -11.43 14.42
C ASN A 262 -11.90 -10.36 13.63
N ARG A 263 -12.70 -9.55 14.31
CA ARG A 263 -13.40 -8.43 13.69
C ARG A 263 -12.44 -7.39 13.15
N LEU A 264 -12.70 -6.93 11.91
CA LEU A 264 -11.96 -5.86 11.28
C LEU A 264 -12.74 -4.55 11.34
N LYS A 265 -12.04 -3.46 11.61
CA LYS A 265 -12.60 -2.10 11.62
C LYS A 265 -12.71 -1.54 10.20
N TRP A 266 -11.69 -1.77 9.40
CA TRP A 266 -11.69 -1.39 8.00
C TRP A 266 -10.81 -2.33 7.15
N ILE A 267 -11.11 -2.33 5.86
CA ILE A 267 -10.40 -3.03 4.81
C ILE A 267 -10.05 -2.01 3.74
N GLY A 268 -8.79 -1.95 3.33
CA GLY A 268 -8.30 -0.93 2.41
C GLY A 268 -7.55 -1.54 1.23
N TYR A 269 -7.98 -1.20 0.03
CA TYR A 269 -7.30 -1.48 -1.22
C TYR A 269 -6.42 -0.29 -1.55
N LYS A 270 -5.14 -0.45 -1.26
CA LYS A 270 -4.15 0.61 -1.33
C LYS A 270 -3.33 0.48 -2.60
N ASP A 271 -3.26 1.56 -3.36
CA ASP A 271 -2.25 1.83 -4.36
C ASP A 271 -1.12 2.70 -3.78
N MET A 272 -0.14 3.08 -4.57
CA MET A 272 1.02 3.86 -4.13
C MET A 272 0.60 5.17 -3.44
N PHE A 273 -0.19 6.00 -4.12
CA PHE A 273 -0.59 7.32 -3.63
C PHE A 273 -2.07 7.44 -3.29
N PHE A 274 -2.88 6.43 -3.58
CA PHE A 274 -4.33 6.49 -3.42
C PHE A 274 -4.84 5.22 -2.75
N SER A 275 -5.99 5.32 -2.11
CA SER A 275 -6.63 4.18 -1.47
C SER A 275 -8.15 4.23 -1.59
N THR A 276 -8.73 3.04 -1.71
CA THR A 276 -10.15 2.79 -1.49
C THR A 276 -10.28 2.02 -0.18
N VAL A 277 -10.93 2.59 0.83
CA VAL A 277 -11.08 1.95 2.15
C VAL A 277 -12.53 1.83 2.50
N LEU A 278 -12.97 0.64 2.88
CA LEU A 278 -14.29 0.37 3.43
C LEU A 278 -14.18 0.21 4.96
N ILE A 279 -14.94 1.02 5.68
CA ILE A 279 -14.89 1.15 7.13
C ILE A 279 -16.24 0.72 7.70
N SER A 280 -16.25 -0.07 8.77
CA SER A 280 -17.45 -0.44 9.52
C SER A 280 -17.37 0.08 10.95
N GLN A 281 -18.46 0.69 11.44
CA GLN A 281 -18.54 1.09 12.84
C GLN A 281 -18.64 -0.12 13.78
N GLU A 282 -19.35 -1.16 13.35
CA GLU A 282 -19.60 -2.37 14.13
C GLU A 282 -18.56 -3.47 13.86
N GLY A 283 -17.81 -3.34 12.77
CA GLY A 283 -16.78 -4.26 12.31
C GLY A 283 -17.28 -5.28 11.30
N PHE A 284 -16.31 -5.86 10.58
CA PHE A 284 -16.51 -6.96 9.63
C PHE A 284 -16.18 -8.28 10.32
N GLU A 285 -17.04 -9.28 10.15
CA GLU A 285 -16.87 -10.63 10.70
C GLU A 285 -16.58 -11.64 9.57
N ALA A 286 -16.08 -12.82 9.94
CA ALA A 286 -15.83 -13.94 9.02
C ALA A 286 -15.12 -13.51 7.72
N THR A 287 -14.10 -12.66 7.85
CA THR A 287 -13.46 -12.00 6.72
C THR A 287 -12.43 -12.90 6.04
N THR A 288 -12.52 -13.01 4.72
CA THR A 288 -11.45 -13.57 3.87
C THR A 288 -10.95 -12.48 2.94
N LEU A 289 -9.64 -12.32 2.87
CA LEU A 289 -8.95 -11.32 2.07
C LEU A 289 -8.06 -12.04 1.06
N ASP A 290 -8.20 -11.70 -0.22
CA ASP A 290 -7.41 -12.25 -1.31
C ASP A 290 -6.75 -11.14 -2.11
N SER A 291 -5.47 -11.32 -2.41
CA SER A 291 -4.67 -10.46 -3.27
C SER A 291 -4.04 -11.29 -4.37
N LYS A 292 -4.36 -11.01 -5.62
CA LYS A 292 -3.81 -11.69 -6.79
C LYS A 292 -2.95 -10.72 -7.60
N ALA A 293 -1.66 -11.01 -7.71
CA ALA A 293 -0.74 -10.23 -8.52
C ALA A 293 -0.96 -10.52 -10.02
N ILE A 294 -1.02 -9.48 -10.84
CA ILE A 294 -1.16 -9.57 -12.29
C ILE A 294 0.20 -9.17 -12.91
N PRO A 295 0.89 -10.07 -13.61
CA PRO A 295 2.26 -9.80 -14.08
C PRO A 295 2.37 -8.75 -15.19
N GLU A 296 1.34 -8.64 -16.05
CA GLU A 296 1.36 -7.83 -17.28
C GLU A 296 0.02 -7.10 -17.47
N GLY A 297 0.02 -6.04 -18.27
CA GLY A 297 -1.16 -5.22 -18.57
C GLY A 297 -1.28 -4.00 -17.67
N ASP A 298 -2.42 -3.31 -17.70
CA ASP A 298 -2.67 -2.06 -16.99
C ASP A 298 -3.16 -2.28 -15.55
N VAL A 299 -3.61 -3.49 -15.22
CA VAL A 299 -3.99 -3.90 -13.86
C VAL A 299 -2.76 -4.41 -13.13
N LEU A 300 -2.49 -3.90 -11.93
CA LEU A 300 -1.39 -4.29 -11.07
C LEU A 300 -1.75 -5.51 -10.23
N LYS A 301 -2.87 -5.42 -9.52
CA LYS A 301 -3.41 -6.48 -8.66
C LYS A 301 -4.93 -6.50 -8.71
N GLN A 302 -5.48 -7.68 -8.42
CA GLN A 302 -6.90 -7.88 -8.16
C GLN A 302 -7.08 -8.17 -6.68
N PHE A 303 -7.91 -7.38 -6.01
CA PHE A 303 -8.26 -7.58 -4.61
C PHE A 303 -9.69 -8.10 -4.50
N LYS A 304 -9.88 -9.02 -3.57
CA LYS A 304 -11.18 -9.59 -3.25
C LYS A 304 -11.34 -9.72 -1.75
N THR A 305 -12.47 -9.31 -1.26
CA THR A 305 -12.88 -9.44 0.14
C THR A 305 -14.23 -10.11 0.21
N THR A 306 -14.35 -11.13 1.05
CA THR A 306 -15.64 -11.61 1.53
C THR A 306 -15.71 -11.37 3.03
N ALA A 307 -16.82 -10.85 3.52
CA ALA A 307 -17.02 -10.54 4.93
C ALA A 307 -18.50 -10.53 5.29
N SER A 308 -18.84 -10.74 6.55
CA SER A 308 -20.20 -10.53 7.07
C SER A 308 -20.29 -9.19 7.77
N VAL A 309 -21.36 -8.43 7.47
CA VAL A 309 -21.65 -7.11 8.04
C VAL A 309 -22.91 -7.22 8.87
N PRO A 310 -22.92 -6.80 10.16
CA PRO A 310 -24.11 -6.84 10.99
C PRO A 310 -25.29 -6.10 10.36
N PHE A 311 -26.49 -6.67 10.45
CA PHE A 311 -27.70 -6.12 9.85
C PHE A 311 -28.90 -6.31 10.76
N ASP A 312 -29.65 -5.23 10.99
CA ASP A 312 -30.91 -5.30 11.75
C ASP A 312 -32.11 -5.53 10.82
N LEU A 313 -32.63 -6.76 10.82
CA LEU A 313 -33.81 -7.14 10.05
C LEU A 313 -35.10 -6.39 10.50
N GLN A 314 -35.13 -5.89 11.75
CA GLN A 314 -36.28 -5.14 12.25
C GLN A 314 -36.29 -3.69 11.77
N GLY A 315 -35.19 -3.19 11.23
CA GLY A 315 -35.05 -1.84 10.69
C GLY A 315 -35.06 -0.74 11.75
N LYS A 316 -34.69 -1.06 13.00
CA LYS A 316 -34.58 -0.06 14.07
C LYS A 316 -33.25 0.68 14.02
N GLU A 317 -32.22 -0.02 13.63
CA GLU A 317 -30.85 0.49 13.53
C GLU A 317 -30.32 0.32 12.10
N ALA A 318 -29.68 1.37 11.56
CA ALA A 318 -29.01 1.30 10.28
C ALA A 318 -27.61 0.71 10.46
N THR A 319 -27.20 -0.15 9.55
CA THR A 319 -25.80 -0.56 9.43
C THR A 319 -24.97 0.59 8.89
N ASN A 320 -24.01 1.08 9.68
CA ASN A 320 -23.20 2.24 9.35
C ASN A 320 -21.83 1.83 8.82
N LEU A 321 -21.64 2.10 7.54
CA LEU A 321 -20.39 1.93 6.83
C LEU A 321 -19.90 3.29 6.32
N SER A 322 -18.64 3.35 5.91
CA SER A 322 -18.09 4.50 5.18
C SER A 322 -17.07 4.04 4.17
N PHE A 323 -17.02 4.73 3.03
CA PHE A 323 -15.93 4.58 2.08
C PHE A 323 -15.00 5.78 2.17
N TYR A 324 -13.71 5.54 2.09
CA TYR A 324 -12.72 6.55 1.81
C TYR A 324 -12.19 6.34 0.38
N PHE A 325 -12.32 7.35 -0.46
CA PHE A 325 -11.75 7.39 -1.81
C PHE A 325 -10.82 8.59 -1.86
N GLY A 326 -9.52 8.37 -1.72
CA GLY A 326 -8.68 9.55 -1.60
C GLY A 326 -7.18 9.29 -1.60
N PRO A 327 -6.39 10.39 -1.45
CA PRO A 327 -4.95 10.37 -1.48
C PRO A 327 -4.36 9.83 -0.16
N ASN A 328 -3.25 9.10 -0.27
CA ASN A 328 -2.46 8.64 0.87
C ASN A 328 -1.62 9.79 1.46
N LYS A 329 -2.27 10.89 1.83
CA LYS A 329 -1.65 12.07 2.43
C LYS A 329 -1.67 11.96 3.95
N PHE A 330 -0.49 11.87 4.57
CA PHE A 330 -0.36 11.61 6.01
C PHE A 330 -1.17 12.57 6.88
N ALA A 331 -1.08 13.87 6.62
CA ALA A 331 -1.77 14.89 7.42
C ALA A 331 -3.32 14.78 7.30
N LEU A 332 -3.83 14.48 6.09
CA LEU A 332 -5.25 14.27 5.85
C LEU A 332 -5.75 13.01 6.57
N LEU A 333 -5.07 11.87 6.37
CA LEU A 333 -5.47 10.60 6.97
C LEU A 333 -5.46 10.67 8.50
N LYS A 334 -4.44 11.30 9.07
CA LYS A 334 -4.35 11.54 10.52
C LYS A 334 -5.43 12.50 11.05
N SER A 335 -5.99 13.35 10.20
CA SER A 335 -7.03 14.31 10.62
C SER A 335 -8.35 13.64 11.00
N PHE A 336 -8.63 12.45 10.46
CA PHE A 336 -9.84 11.68 10.80
C PHE A 336 -9.85 11.19 12.26
N ASP A 337 -8.68 11.07 12.89
CA ASP A 337 -8.55 10.64 14.29
C ASP A 337 -8.46 11.80 15.29
N LYS A 338 -8.59 13.06 14.83
CA LYS A 338 -8.57 14.22 15.74
C LYS A 338 -9.82 14.28 16.61
N GLY A 339 -9.60 14.28 17.93
CA GLY A 339 -10.69 14.36 18.89
C GLY A 339 -11.48 13.06 19.10
N VAL A 340 -11.01 11.97 18.51
CA VAL A 340 -11.61 10.64 18.60
C VAL A 340 -10.92 9.83 19.71
N SER A 341 -11.68 9.04 20.47
CA SER A 341 -11.11 8.15 21.49
C SER A 341 -10.22 7.08 20.86
N ALA A 342 -9.23 6.57 21.61
CA ALA A 342 -8.28 5.57 21.09
C ALA A 342 -8.95 4.33 20.47
N GLU A 343 -10.09 3.90 21.03
CA GLU A 343 -10.86 2.76 20.54
C GLU A 343 -11.56 3.03 19.19
N GLN A 344 -11.86 4.31 18.92
CA GLN A 344 -12.56 4.73 17.72
C GLN A 344 -11.61 5.17 16.60
N GLN A 345 -10.31 5.32 16.88
CA GLN A 345 -9.32 5.75 15.89
C GLN A 345 -9.27 4.81 14.69
N LEU A 346 -9.22 5.39 13.53
CA LEU A 346 -9.10 4.67 12.26
C LEU A 346 -7.66 4.30 11.92
N ASP A 347 -6.68 5.10 12.39
CA ASP A 347 -5.26 4.92 12.08
C ASP A 347 -4.98 4.85 10.56
N LEU A 348 -5.76 5.54 9.75
CA LEU A 348 -5.61 5.52 8.29
C LEU A 348 -4.25 6.06 7.82
N GLU A 349 -3.58 6.89 8.63
CA GLU A 349 -2.22 7.36 8.33
C GLU A 349 -1.18 6.23 8.28
N LYS A 350 -1.53 5.04 8.78
CA LYS A 350 -0.68 3.84 8.66
C LYS A 350 -0.69 3.25 7.24
N LEU A 351 -1.60 3.68 6.36
CA LEU A 351 -1.55 3.41 4.92
C LEU A 351 -0.31 4.03 4.26
N VAL A 352 0.22 5.13 4.83
CA VAL A 352 1.48 5.72 4.35
C VAL A 352 2.66 4.92 4.90
N PRO A 353 3.53 4.32 4.04
CA PRO A 353 4.61 3.43 4.47
C PRO A 353 5.81 4.22 5.00
N LEU A 354 5.73 4.72 6.22
CA LEU A 354 6.79 5.51 6.88
C LEU A 354 7.89 4.66 7.54
N GLY A 355 7.87 3.34 7.33
CA GLY A 355 8.78 2.40 7.97
C GLY A 355 8.31 1.95 9.36
N TRP A 356 9.17 1.21 10.07
CA TRP A 356 8.87 0.62 11.38
C TRP A 356 9.69 1.22 12.51
N GLY A 357 9.22 1.16 13.73
CA GLY A 357 9.94 1.52 14.94
C GLY A 357 10.52 2.94 14.89
N ILE A 358 11.84 3.06 15.05
CA ILE A 358 12.55 4.35 15.10
C ILE A 358 12.41 5.13 13.78
N PHE A 359 12.32 4.47 12.63
CA PHE A 359 12.21 5.15 11.33
C PHE A 359 10.85 5.83 11.18
N ARG A 360 9.76 5.15 11.56
CA ARG A 360 8.42 5.73 11.61
C ARG A 360 8.40 6.93 12.57
N TRP A 361 9.01 6.80 13.75
CA TRP A 361 9.11 7.88 14.72
C TRP A 361 9.85 9.10 14.15
N VAL A 362 11.00 8.90 13.51
CA VAL A 362 11.76 9.99 12.86
C VAL A 362 10.93 10.63 11.75
N ASN A 363 10.24 9.86 10.92
CA ASN A 363 9.38 10.41 9.88
C ASN A 363 8.23 11.23 10.47
N GLN A 364 7.51 10.69 11.44
CA GLN A 364 6.30 11.29 11.99
C GLN A 364 6.58 12.56 12.80
N TYR A 365 7.68 12.59 13.56
CA TYR A 365 7.96 13.69 14.48
C TYR A 365 9.06 14.65 14.02
N PHE A 366 9.82 14.30 13.00
CA PHE A 366 10.89 15.15 12.49
C PHE A 366 10.76 15.43 10.99
N VAL A 367 10.70 14.42 10.13
CA VAL A 367 10.74 14.59 8.68
C VAL A 367 9.48 15.28 8.16
N ILE A 368 8.29 14.73 8.46
CA ILE A 368 7.01 15.27 7.99
C ILE A 368 6.75 16.67 8.54
N PRO A 369 6.89 16.95 9.85
CA PRO A 369 6.73 18.32 10.35
C PRO A 369 7.69 19.33 9.73
N LEU A 370 8.94 18.94 9.47
CA LEU A 370 9.92 19.79 8.79
C LEU A 370 9.53 20.03 7.33
N PHE A 371 9.11 18.98 6.64
CA PHE A 371 8.65 19.04 5.24
C PHE A 371 7.42 19.95 5.11
N ASP A 372 6.40 19.75 5.94
CA ASP A 372 5.17 20.56 5.96
C ASP A 372 5.46 22.01 6.34
N PHE A 373 6.38 22.25 7.31
CA PHE A 373 6.77 23.61 7.71
C PHE A 373 7.43 24.35 6.55
N LEU A 374 8.41 23.72 5.89
CA LEU A 374 9.10 24.32 4.74
C LEU A 374 8.15 24.51 3.54
N GLY A 375 7.22 23.58 3.30
CA GLY A 375 6.23 23.64 2.24
C GLY A 375 5.28 24.83 2.32
N LYS A 376 5.08 25.41 3.52
CA LYS A 376 4.31 26.65 3.68
C LYS A 376 4.98 27.87 3.05
N PHE A 377 6.30 27.87 2.93
CA PHE A 377 7.09 29.02 2.43
C PHE A 377 7.69 28.75 1.06
N ILE A 378 7.94 27.48 0.73
CA ILE A 378 8.68 27.07 -0.46
C ILE A 378 7.78 26.17 -1.31
N HIS A 379 7.36 26.69 -2.45
CA HIS A 379 6.48 25.95 -3.38
C HIS A 379 7.24 25.06 -4.36
N ASN A 380 8.57 25.25 -4.51
CA ASN A 380 9.40 24.37 -5.31
C ASN A 380 9.95 23.25 -4.44
N TYR A 381 9.42 22.05 -4.61
CA TYR A 381 9.77 20.90 -3.78
C TYR A 381 11.22 20.43 -3.96
N GLY A 382 11.84 20.62 -5.11
CA GLY A 382 13.25 20.34 -5.30
C GLY A 382 14.15 21.24 -4.41
N ILE A 383 13.84 22.54 -4.35
CA ILE A 383 14.51 23.48 -3.42
C ILE A 383 14.21 23.12 -1.97
N LEU A 384 12.97 22.71 -1.68
CA LEU A 384 12.56 22.28 -0.36
C LEU A 384 13.39 21.08 0.13
N ILE A 385 13.55 20.05 -0.70
CA ILE A 385 14.37 18.86 -0.39
C ILE A 385 15.83 19.25 -0.15
N LEU A 386 16.37 20.15 -0.99
CA LEU A 386 17.74 20.64 -0.84
C LEU A 386 17.91 21.37 0.48
N LEU A 387 17.00 22.28 0.84
CA LEU A 387 17.04 23.02 2.10
C LEU A 387 16.87 22.10 3.31
N MET A 388 15.95 21.14 3.22
CA MET A 388 15.76 20.11 4.23
C MET A 388 17.05 19.31 4.47
N THR A 389 17.76 18.95 3.39
CA THR A 389 19.07 18.28 3.48
C THR A 389 20.09 19.15 4.19
N ILE A 390 20.14 20.46 3.91
CA ILE A 390 21.05 21.42 4.58
C ILE A 390 20.72 21.49 6.07
N ILE A 391 19.43 21.61 6.43
CA ILE A 391 18.99 21.67 7.83
C ILE A 391 19.41 20.42 8.60
N VAL A 392 19.17 19.23 8.02
CA VAL A 392 19.60 17.95 8.61
C VAL A 392 21.11 17.92 8.81
N LYS A 393 21.90 18.40 7.83
CA LYS A 393 23.36 18.46 7.94
C LYS A 393 23.80 19.46 9.02
N ILE A 394 23.13 20.59 9.18
CA ILE A 394 23.41 21.56 10.25
C ILE A 394 23.15 20.96 11.63
N ILE A 395 22.02 20.26 11.80
CA ILE A 395 21.67 19.59 13.06
C ILE A 395 22.72 18.52 13.43
N LEU A 396 23.21 17.78 12.44
CA LEU A 396 24.22 16.74 12.64
C LEU A 396 25.65 17.28 12.73
N PHE A 397 25.88 18.58 12.38
CA PHE A 397 27.22 19.19 12.30
C PHE A 397 28.04 19.08 13.60
N PRO A 398 27.51 19.39 14.80
CA PRO A 398 28.31 19.30 16.03
C PRO A 398 28.88 17.91 16.28
N LEU A 399 28.12 16.89 15.86
CA LEU A 399 28.50 15.48 16.03
C LEU A 399 29.54 15.05 15.01
N THR A 400 29.29 15.42 13.73
CA THR A 400 30.21 15.15 12.63
C THR A 400 31.53 15.87 12.81
N TYR A 401 31.52 17.11 13.32
CA TYR A 401 32.72 17.86 13.64
C TYR A 401 33.61 17.15 14.67
N LYS A 402 33.05 16.68 15.78
CA LYS A 402 33.81 15.91 16.80
C LYS A 402 34.44 14.64 16.20
N SER A 403 33.74 13.97 15.31
CA SER A 403 34.24 12.79 14.62
C SER A 403 35.38 13.11 13.65
N TYR A 404 35.26 14.18 12.86
CA TYR A 404 36.33 14.65 11.98
C TYR A 404 37.57 15.05 12.77
N MET A 405 37.40 15.72 13.91
CA MET A 405 38.54 16.08 14.80
C MET A 405 39.25 14.82 15.34
N SER A 406 38.50 13.82 15.75
CA SER A 406 39.08 12.55 16.21
C SER A 406 39.82 11.82 15.08
N SER A 407 39.24 11.76 13.88
CA SER A 407 39.89 11.20 12.71
C SER A 407 41.17 11.96 12.30
N ALA A 408 41.13 13.28 12.39
CA ALA A 408 42.33 14.13 12.15
C ALA A 408 43.42 13.84 13.15
N LYS A 409 43.10 13.72 14.46
CA LYS A 409 44.06 13.33 15.49
C LYS A 409 44.69 11.95 15.22
N MET A 410 43.90 10.96 14.86
CA MET A 410 44.40 9.61 14.51
C MET A 410 45.37 9.64 13.33
N ARG A 411 45.15 10.55 12.35
CA ARG A 411 46.05 10.73 11.22
C ARG A 411 47.40 11.29 11.64
N VAL A 412 47.41 12.31 12.50
CA VAL A 412 48.65 12.89 13.05
C VAL A 412 49.47 11.86 13.86
N LEU A 413 48.77 10.91 14.50
CA LEU A 413 49.41 9.85 15.29
C LEU A 413 49.90 8.66 14.43
N ARG A 414 49.67 8.67 13.13
CA ARG A 414 50.06 7.55 12.23
C ARG A 414 51.55 7.17 12.31
N PRO A 415 52.54 8.11 12.37
CA PRO A 415 53.95 7.74 12.52
C PRO A 415 54.21 6.96 13.82
N GLN A 416 53.57 7.34 14.92
CA GLN A 416 53.72 6.67 16.22
C GLN A 416 53.06 5.28 16.22
N VAL A 417 51.97 5.09 15.48
CA VAL A 417 51.35 3.78 15.24
C VAL A 417 52.27 2.87 14.41
N GLU A 418 52.97 3.43 13.44
CA GLU A 418 53.97 2.71 12.63
C GLU A 418 55.16 2.26 13.50
N GLU A 419 55.63 3.08 14.44
CA GLU A 419 56.64 2.73 15.45
C GLU A 419 56.17 1.57 16.36
N ILE A 420 54.90 1.63 16.83
CA ILE A 420 54.31 0.53 17.62
C ILE A 420 54.23 -0.74 16.81
N ASN A 421 53.84 -0.67 15.53
CA ASN A 421 53.80 -1.82 14.64
C ASN A 421 55.21 -2.43 14.44
N ALA A 422 56.24 -1.62 14.31
CA ALA A 422 57.63 -2.06 14.21
C ALA A 422 58.14 -2.67 15.51
N LYS A 423 57.71 -2.18 16.68
CA LYS A 423 58.08 -2.69 18.00
C LYS A 423 57.43 -4.04 18.33
N TYR A 424 56.24 -4.31 17.80
CA TYR A 424 55.51 -5.55 18.05
C TYR A 424 55.23 -6.27 16.72
N PRO A 425 56.27 -6.82 16.04
CA PRO A 425 56.10 -7.53 14.77
C PRO A 425 55.52 -8.93 14.98
N GLY A 426 54.77 -9.41 13.95
CA GLY A 426 54.22 -10.77 13.96
C GLY A 426 52.81 -10.88 14.56
N GLN A 427 52.15 -12.01 14.29
CA GLN A 427 50.81 -12.30 14.78
C GLN A 427 50.77 -12.61 16.27
N ASP A 428 51.83 -13.19 16.81
CA ASP A 428 51.92 -13.56 18.22
C ASP A 428 51.82 -12.36 19.16
N LYS A 429 52.23 -11.18 18.70
CA LYS A 429 52.18 -9.91 19.45
C LYS A 429 51.02 -8.99 19.04
N ALA A 430 50.03 -9.48 18.30
CA ALA A 430 48.91 -8.70 17.83
C ALA A 430 48.12 -8.04 18.98
N MET A 431 47.91 -8.73 20.08
CA MET A 431 47.22 -8.23 21.28
C MET A 431 48.00 -7.09 21.96
N GLU A 432 49.32 -7.23 22.10
CA GLU A 432 50.18 -6.19 22.69
C GLU A 432 50.21 -4.93 21.80
N ARG A 433 50.34 -5.13 20.51
CA ARG A 433 50.25 -4.06 19.50
C ARG A 433 48.93 -3.33 19.56
N GLN A 434 47.80 -4.03 19.61
CA GLN A 434 46.47 -3.47 19.72
C GLN A 434 46.31 -2.66 21.02
N LYS A 435 46.76 -3.22 22.16
CA LYS A 435 46.72 -2.54 23.45
C LYS A 435 47.55 -1.25 23.45
N ALA A 436 48.77 -1.29 22.93
CA ALA A 436 49.65 -0.11 22.84
C ALA A 436 49.06 0.96 21.93
N THR A 437 48.46 0.57 20.81
CA THR A 437 47.79 1.53 19.88
C THR A 437 46.55 2.15 20.51
N MET A 438 45.73 1.36 21.24
CA MET A 438 44.57 1.89 21.96
C MET A 438 44.97 2.84 23.09
N GLU A 439 46.07 2.55 23.79
CA GLU A 439 46.61 3.43 24.82
C GLU A 439 47.12 4.73 24.23
N LEU A 440 47.82 4.71 23.09
CA LEU A 440 48.24 5.90 22.35
C LEU A 440 47.05 6.78 21.97
N TYR A 441 45.99 6.17 21.37
CA TYR A 441 44.79 6.91 20.99
C TYR A 441 44.04 7.47 22.20
N SER A 442 43.95 6.72 23.30
CA SER A 442 43.32 7.16 24.53
C SER A 442 44.08 8.39 25.14
N ARG A 443 45.41 8.34 25.19
CA ARG A 443 46.26 9.48 25.68
C ARG A 443 46.09 10.74 24.82
N ALA A 444 45.90 10.58 23.50
CA ALA A 444 45.67 11.71 22.58
C ALA A 444 44.20 12.19 22.57
N GLY A 445 43.31 11.57 23.33
CA GLY A 445 41.88 11.86 23.30
C GLY A 445 41.26 11.64 21.92
N ALA A 446 41.75 10.62 21.20
CA ALA A 446 41.20 10.10 19.95
C ALA A 446 40.53 8.75 20.18
N SER A 447 39.40 8.51 19.53
CA SER A 447 38.73 7.22 19.63
C SER A 447 38.58 6.59 18.22
N PRO A 448 39.02 5.37 18.01
CA PRO A 448 38.84 4.70 16.69
C PRO A 448 37.37 4.52 16.33
N MET A 449 36.47 4.43 17.30
CA MET A 449 35.03 4.34 17.05
C MET A 449 34.39 5.70 16.68
N SER A 450 35.07 6.81 16.90
CA SER A 450 34.52 8.14 16.60
C SER A 450 34.31 8.34 15.09
N GLY A 451 35.10 7.67 14.24
CA GLY A 451 34.98 7.77 12.77
C GLY A 451 33.67 7.23 12.20
N CYS A 452 33.10 6.20 12.80
CA CYS A 452 31.83 5.62 12.33
C CYS A 452 30.58 6.18 13.03
N LEU A 453 30.74 6.91 14.14
CA LEU A 453 29.63 7.45 14.93
C LEU A 453 28.68 8.36 14.13
N PRO A 454 29.14 9.28 13.25
CA PRO A 454 28.26 10.07 12.41
C PRO A 454 27.41 9.23 11.47
N MET A 455 27.98 8.17 10.90
CA MET A 455 27.28 7.26 10.01
C MET A 455 26.14 6.55 10.75
N LEU A 456 26.41 6.01 11.95
CA LEU A 456 25.41 5.33 12.77
C LEU A 456 24.26 6.25 13.19
N LEU A 457 24.52 7.51 13.50
CA LEU A 457 23.50 8.49 13.88
C LEU A 457 22.73 9.06 12.68
N GLN A 458 23.37 9.13 11.52
CA GLN A 458 22.74 9.58 10.28
C GLN A 458 21.86 8.49 9.66
N MET A 459 22.14 7.20 9.90
CA MET A 459 21.41 6.07 9.30
C MET A 459 19.90 6.11 9.57
N PRO A 460 19.40 6.33 10.81
CA PRO A 460 17.95 6.39 11.04
C PRO A 460 17.26 7.49 10.22
N ILE A 461 17.89 8.66 10.10
CA ILE A 461 17.34 9.78 9.33
C ILE A 461 17.37 9.44 7.83
N LEU A 462 18.48 8.88 7.34
CA LEU A 462 18.61 8.51 5.93
C LEU A 462 17.60 7.46 5.51
N ILE A 463 17.41 6.40 6.33
CA ILE A 463 16.41 5.37 6.07
C ILE A 463 15.00 5.93 6.17
N ALA A 464 14.73 6.80 7.14
CA ALA A 464 13.44 7.48 7.25
C ALA A 464 13.11 8.29 5.99
N LEU A 465 14.06 9.08 5.48
CA LEU A 465 13.91 9.84 4.23
C LEU A 465 13.73 8.93 3.02
N PHE A 466 14.48 7.82 2.96
CA PHE A 466 14.36 6.83 1.88
C PHE A 466 12.97 6.18 1.83
N MET A 467 12.31 6.02 2.98
CA MET A 467 10.94 5.52 3.06
C MET A 467 9.89 6.60 2.80
N PHE A 468 10.14 7.82 3.23
CA PHE A 468 9.20 8.94 3.11
C PHE A 468 9.06 9.44 1.67
N PHE A 469 10.17 9.77 0.99
CA PHE A 469 10.09 10.45 -0.32
C PHE A 469 9.34 9.64 -1.40
N PRO A 470 9.50 8.31 -1.54
CA PRO A 470 8.73 7.56 -2.51
C PRO A 470 7.23 7.52 -2.24
N SER A 471 6.82 7.76 -0.99
CA SER A 471 5.40 7.74 -0.57
C SER A 471 4.80 9.15 -0.38
N ALA A 472 5.60 10.21 -0.59
CA ALA A 472 5.14 11.59 -0.46
C ALA A 472 4.36 12.01 -1.71
N ILE A 473 3.03 11.99 -1.63
CA ILE A 473 2.14 12.39 -2.73
C ILE A 473 2.36 13.85 -3.17
N GLU A 474 2.87 14.70 -2.27
CA GLU A 474 3.19 16.10 -2.53
C GLU A 474 4.28 16.29 -3.60
N LEU A 475 5.09 15.26 -3.87
CA LEU A 475 6.14 15.29 -4.91
C LEU A 475 5.61 14.95 -6.30
N ARG A 476 4.38 14.44 -6.38
CA ARG A 476 3.75 14.00 -7.61
C ARG A 476 3.48 15.17 -8.53
N HIS A 477 3.85 15.04 -9.81
CA HIS A 477 3.79 16.11 -10.83
C HIS A 477 4.58 17.38 -10.47
N GLN A 478 5.54 17.31 -9.54
CA GLN A 478 6.41 18.43 -9.21
C GLN A 478 7.71 18.35 -10.02
N SER A 479 8.03 19.41 -10.73
CA SER A 479 9.23 19.48 -11.56
C SER A 479 10.41 20.11 -10.82
N PHE A 480 11.63 19.63 -11.10
CA PHE A 480 12.86 20.24 -10.63
C PHE A 480 14.01 20.02 -11.61
N LEU A 481 14.65 21.10 -12.05
CA LEU A 481 15.71 21.10 -13.05
C LEU A 481 15.26 20.40 -14.34
N TRP A 482 15.79 19.21 -14.64
CA TRP A 482 15.46 18.39 -15.79
C TRP A 482 14.43 17.28 -15.50
N ALA A 483 14.12 17.06 -14.24
CA ALA A 483 13.08 16.11 -13.86
C ALA A 483 11.71 16.77 -13.99
N HIS A 484 10.82 16.15 -14.75
CA HIS A 484 9.46 16.63 -14.94
C HIS A 484 8.57 16.27 -13.75
N ASP A 485 8.88 15.16 -13.07
CA ASP A 485 8.14 14.67 -11.91
C ASP A 485 9.10 14.07 -10.88
N LEU A 486 9.04 14.57 -9.63
CA LEU A 486 9.89 14.13 -8.53
C LEU A 486 9.42 12.82 -7.88
N SER A 487 8.22 12.36 -8.18
CA SER A 487 7.69 11.09 -7.67
C SER A 487 8.13 9.88 -8.49
N THR A 488 8.71 10.11 -9.66
CA THR A 488 9.15 9.07 -10.59
C THR A 488 10.62 9.26 -11.01
N TYR A 489 11.13 8.34 -11.82
CA TYR A 489 12.51 8.42 -12.30
C TYR A 489 12.70 9.49 -13.38
N ASP A 490 13.81 10.22 -13.30
CA ASP A 490 14.25 11.13 -14.34
C ASP A 490 14.90 10.35 -15.49
N ALA A 491 14.38 10.48 -16.70
CA ALA A 491 14.93 9.83 -17.89
C ALA A 491 15.41 10.88 -18.89
N ILE A 492 16.72 11.14 -18.93
CA ILE A 492 17.31 12.00 -19.97
C ILE A 492 17.52 11.25 -21.28
N PHE A 493 17.64 9.96 -21.20
CA PHE A 493 17.77 9.07 -22.36
C PHE A 493 17.04 7.76 -22.08
N SER A 494 16.18 7.33 -23.00
CA SER A 494 15.47 6.06 -22.93
C SER A 494 15.54 5.34 -24.27
N TRP A 495 15.49 4.00 -24.23
CA TRP A 495 15.52 3.14 -25.42
C TRP A 495 14.46 2.05 -25.33
N ASN A 496 13.95 1.64 -26.49
CA ASN A 496 12.90 0.63 -26.58
C ASN A 496 13.45 -0.81 -26.76
N LYS A 497 14.77 -0.96 -26.95
CA LYS A 497 15.38 -2.27 -27.21
C LYS A 497 15.68 -2.98 -25.89
N TYR A 498 15.24 -4.25 -25.77
CA TYR A 498 15.63 -5.09 -24.64
C TYR A 498 17.13 -5.40 -24.69
N ILE A 499 17.86 -5.03 -23.65
CA ILE A 499 19.30 -5.32 -23.49
C ILE A 499 19.42 -6.33 -22.34
N PRO A 500 19.88 -7.58 -22.61
CA PRO A 500 20.09 -8.59 -21.56
C PRO A 500 21.01 -8.02 -20.47
N ILE A 501 20.70 -8.34 -19.19
CA ILE A 501 21.41 -7.86 -18.00
C ILE A 501 21.08 -6.39 -17.64
N ILE A 502 21.00 -5.47 -18.61
CA ILE A 502 20.72 -4.05 -18.31
C ILE A 502 19.22 -3.84 -18.05
N THR A 503 18.39 -4.20 -19.03
CA THR A 503 16.93 -3.98 -18.94
C THR A 503 16.25 -4.60 -17.71
N PRO A 504 16.57 -5.84 -17.27
CA PRO A 504 15.94 -6.44 -16.10
C PRO A 504 16.29 -5.76 -14.76
N TYR A 505 17.53 -5.20 -14.66
CA TYR A 505 18.05 -4.65 -13.39
C TYR A 505 18.02 -3.12 -13.34
N PHE A 506 18.26 -2.45 -14.45
CA PHE A 506 18.42 -0.98 -14.53
C PHE A 506 17.30 -0.30 -15.33
N GLY A 507 16.43 -1.08 -15.99
CA GLY A 507 15.40 -0.53 -16.87
C GLY A 507 15.94 -0.11 -18.24
N ASN A 508 15.10 0.61 -18.99
CA ASN A 508 15.38 1.09 -20.35
C ASN A 508 15.68 2.59 -20.40
N HIS A 509 16.28 3.14 -19.36
CA HIS A 509 16.54 4.58 -19.26
C HIS A 509 17.81 4.87 -18.45
N ILE A 510 18.32 6.08 -18.62
CA ILE A 510 19.41 6.63 -17.81
C ILE A 510 18.85 7.81 -17.01
N SER A 511 18.94 7.71 -15.68
CA SER A 511 18.65 8.78 -14.74
C SER A 511 19.90 9.64 -14.53
N LEU A 512 19.81 10.95 -14.77
CA LEU A 512 20.92 11.87 -14.55
C LEU A 512 21.20 12.07 -13.06
N PHE A 513 20.17 12.12 -12.21
CA PHE A 513 20.36 12.19 -10.76
C PHE A 513 21.13 10.97 -10.24
N CYS A 514 20.79 9.77 -10.71
CA CYS A 514 21.49 8.53 -10.33
C CYS A 514 22.96 8.55 -10.81
N LEU A 515 23.20 9.03 -12.04
CA LEU A 515 24.55 9.16 -12.59
C LEU A 515 25.39 10.16 -11.77
N LEU A 516 24.85 11.35 -11.48
CA LEU A 516 25.52 12.37 -10.66
C LEU A 516 25.79 11.87 -9.24
N MET A 517 24.84 11.18 -8.64
CA MET A 517 25.01 10.54 -7.32
C MET A 517 26.18 9.53 -7.37
N THR A 518 26.23 8.69 -8.38
CA THR A 518 27.30 7.69 -8.56
C THR A 518 28.67 8.35 -8.72
N ILE A 519 28.79 9.35 -9.57
CA ILE A 519 30.02 10.11 -9.80
C ILE A 519 30.46 10.77 -8.49
N THR A 520 29.54 11.45 -7.80
CA THR A 520 29.84 12.14 -6.54
C THR A 520 30.29 11.15 -5.46
N ASN A 521 29.64 9.97 -5.37
CA ASN A 521 30.04 8.92 -4.43
C ASN A 521 31.43 8.34 -4.75
N ILE A 522 31.79 8.18 -6.02
CA ILE A 522 33.15 7.74 -6.41
C ILE A 522 34.19 8.77 -5.95
N PHE A 523 33.98 10.06 -6.22
CA PHE A 523 34.88 11.12 -5.75
C PHE A 523 34.95 11.19 -4.23
N TYR A 524 33.81 11.13 -3.54
CA TYR A 524 33.73 11.13 -2.08
C TYR A 524 34.46 9.93 -1.49
N THR A 525 34.25 8.74 -2.02
CA THR A 525 34.91 7.51 -1.55
C THR A 525 36.42 7.58 -1.79
N LYS A 526 36.87 8.05 -2.98
CA LYS A 526 38.29 8.22 -3.27
C LYS A 526 38.94 9.19 -2.29
N TYR A 527 38.30 10.33 -2.04
CA TYR A 527 38.77 11.34 -1.09
C TYR A 527 38.82 10.82 0.36
N ASN A 528 37.80 10.05 0.76
CA ASN A 528 37.75 9.47 2.10
C ASN A 528 38.64 8.22 2.24
N MET A 529 38.92 7.45 1.21
CA MET A 529 39.84 6.31 1.30
C MET A 529 41.28 6.79 1.57
N GLU A 530 41.68 7.91 1.02
CA GLU A 530 42.93 8.56 1.44
C GLU A 530 42.89 8.97 2.92
N MET A 531 41.70 9.17 3.48
CA MET A 531 41.45 9.50 4.89
C MET A 531 41.32 8.24 5.79
N THR A 532 40.87 7.10 5.24
CA THR A 532 40.46 5.92 6.02
C THR A 532 41.43 4.72 5.92
N ASN A 533 42.49 4.82 5.12
CA ASN A 533 43.54 3.79 5.02
C ASN A 533 44.15 3.36 6.37
N THR A 534 43.75 4.04 7.45
CA THR A 534 44.14 3.71 8.83
C THR A 534 43.22 2.67 9.48
N CYS A 535 41.99 2.47 9.02
CA CYS A 535 41.03 1.56 9.67
C CYS A 535 41.00 0.14 9.06
N LEU A 536 41.37 0.00 7.77
CA LEU A 536 41.37 -1.28 7.05
C LEU A 536 42.63 -2.14 7.24
N LEU A 537 43.71 -1.56 7.83
CA LEU A 537 44.93 -2.31 8.14
C LEU A 537 44.78 -3.29 9.35
N TYR A 538 43.64 -3.24 10.06
CA TYR A 538 43.39 -4.11 11.22
C TYR A 538 42.56 -5.36 10.92
N THR A 539 42.05 -5.54 9.71
CA THR A 539 41.24 -6.71 9.33
C THR A 539 41.90 -7.60 8.28
N SER A 540 43.18 -7.39 7.97
CA SER A 540 43.93 -8.32 7.13
C SER A 540 44.74 -9.27 8.01
N PRO A 541 44.53 -10.62 7.85
CA PRO A 541 45.31 -11.65 8.56
C PRO A 541 46.79 -11.62 8.18
#